data_e7b731caf31ae52e85d050efd48a5ff1
#
_entry.id   e7b731caf31ae52e85d050efd48a5ff1
#
_cell.length_a   1.000
_cell.length_b   1.000
_cell.length_c   1.000
_cell.angle_alpha   90.00
_cell.angle_beta   90.00
_cell.angle_gamma   90.00
#
_symmetry.space_group_name_H-M   'P 1'
#
loop_
_entity.id
_entity.type
_entity.pdbx_description
1 polymer ?
#
loop_
_entity_poly.entity_id
_entity_poly.type
_entity_poly.pdbx_seq_one_letter_code
_entity_poly.pdbx_strand_id
1 'polypeptide(L)'
;GGGLPSHPALKYGAPGAPGAESVRAFRGYVTSVDSRSRNPRWVQEHLTRAGIKGPGDRKGSHFREDRSQDSGLRVHLSDYRGSGYDRGHLAPAGSHKGSQEEMDETFNLSNITPQVGAGFNRDYWARLEAFVKDTTREAEDVYVTTGPLYLPSPDGAGGWKMNHPVLGSPPRLVEVPTHFYKVVLAEVQAPGGGRRAVVGAFVLPNAPIPHGEPLSRFLVRLDDLERAAGA
;
A
#
# COMPACT_ATOMS: atom_id res chain seq x y z
N GLY A 1 2.38 21.94 -16.74
CA GLY A 1 2.01 20.63 -16.28
C GLY A 1 3.24 19.89 -15.78
N GLY A 2 3.34 19.65 -14.48
CA GLY A 2 4.42 18.85 -13.91
C GLY A 2 4.25 17.39 -14.31
N GLY A 3 5.31 16.77 -14.87
CA GLY A 3 5.33 15.34 -15.11
C GLY A 3 5.43 14.54 -13.81
N LEU A 4 5.26 13.21 -13.88
CA LEU A 4 5.52 12.32 -12.75
C LEU A 4 6.99 12.43 -12.30
N PRO A 5 7.27 12.27 -11.00
CA PRO A 5 8.64 12.30 -10.50
C PRO A 5 9.47 11.15 -11.10
N SER A 6 10.77 11.39 -11.31
CA SER A 6 11.69 10.32 -11.69
C SER A 6 11.99 9.47 -10.45
N HIS A 7 11.56 8.22 -10.46
CA HIS A 7 11.79 7.29 -9.35
C HIS A 7 11.86 5.85 -9.85
N PRO A 8 12.77 4.98 -9.30
CA PRO A 8 12.90 3.59 -9.74
C PRO A 8 11.60 2.77 -9.65
N ALA A 9 10.77 3.04 -8.65
CA ALA A 9 9.48 2.37 -8.48
C ALA A 9 8.51 2.61 -9.66
N LEU A 10 8.68 3.70 -10.41
CA LEU A 10 7.83 4.04 -11.56
C LEU A 10 8.37 3.49 -12.90
N LYS A 11 9.27 2.51 -12.87
CA LYS A 11 9.82 1.90 -14.10
C LYS A 11 8.75 1.48 -15.10
N TYR A 12 7.64 0.96 -14.63
CA TYR A 12 6.51 0.51 -15.44
C TYR A 12 5.33 1.49 -15.49
N GLY A 13 5.56 2.75 -15.10
CA GLY A 13 4.52 3.78 -15.01
C GLY A 13 3.83 3.83 -13.65
N ALA A 14 2.88 4.75 -13.53
CA ALA A 14 2.02 4.89 -12.36
C ALA A 14 0.64 4.28 -12.64
N PRO A 15 -0.04 3.71 -11.64
CA PRO A 15 -1.40 3.22 -11.81
C PRO A 15 -2.37 4.34 -12.21
N GLY A 16 -3.22 4.09 -13.21
CA GLY A 16 -4.20 5.04 -13.71
C GLY A 16 -3.56 6.30 -14.31
N ALA A 17 -4.28 7.41 -14.24
CA ALA A 17 -3.83 8.73 -14.68
C ALA A 17 -3.90 9.72 -13.50
N PRO A 18 -3.00 9.62 -12.51
CA PRO A 18 -3.03 10.52 -11.35
C PRO A 18 -2.71 11.94 -11.77
N GLY A 19 -3.37 12.91 -11.16
CA GLY A 19 -2.92 14.30 -11.22
C GLY A 19 -1.54 14.42 -10.57
N ALA A 20 -0.61 15.11 -11.23
CA ALA A 20 0.78 15.24 -10.75
C ALA A 20 0.86 15.85 -9.34
N GLU A 21 -0.10 16.70 -8.97
CA GLU A 21 -0.20 17.34 -7.67
C GLU A 21 -0.49 16.36 -6.51
N SER A 22 -1.04 15.18 -6.81
CA SER A 22 -1.32 14.16 -5.80
C SER A 22 -0.17 13.20 -5.56
N VAL A 23 0.84 13.20 -6.44
CA VAL A 23 1.97 12.27 -6.39
C VAL A 23 3.10 12.81 -5.52
N ARG A 24 3.62 11.96 -4.64
CA ARG A 24 4.74 12.25 -3.74
C ARG A 24 5.81 11.16 -3.89
N ALA A 25 7.06 11.57 -4.09
CA ALA A 25 8.21 10.67 -4.12
C ALA A 25 8.98 10.76 -2.80
N PHE A 26 9.24 9.61 -2.22
CA PHE A 26 10.09 9.41 -1.06
C PHE A 26 11.29 8.54 -1.47
N ARG A 27 12.28 8.33 -0.60
CA ARG A 27 13.48 7.56 -0.96
C ARG A 27 13.17 6.14 -1.42
N GLY A 28 12.28 5.45 -0.71
CA GLY A 28 11.97 4.04 -0.95
C GLY A 28 10.67 3.79 -1.73
N TYR A 29 9.82 4.79 -1.89
CA TYR A 29 8.51 4.61 -2.52
C TYR A 29 7.95 5.88 -3.14
N VAL A 30 6.94 5.71 -3.98
CA VAL A 30 6.10 6.79 -4.52
C VAL A 30 4.67 6.53 -4.10
N THR A 31 3.94 7.58 -3.73
CA THR A 31 2.52 7.49 -3.37
C THR A 31 1.70 8.51 -4.14
N SER A 32 0.45 8.17 -4.45
CA SER A 32 -0.58 9.12 -4.87
C SER A 32 -1.63 9.19 -3.77
N VAL A 33 -1.97 10.40 -3.32
CA VAL A 33 -2.90 10.62 -2.21
C VAL A 33 -4.25 11.11 -2.72
N ASP A 34 -5.32 10.55 -2.18
CA ASP A 34 -6.68 11.04 -2.37
C ASP A 34 -7.09 11.91 -1.18
N SER A 35 -7.22 13.22 -1.41
CA SER A 35 -7.61 14.17 -0.37
C SER A 35 -9.07 13.99 0.09
N ARG A 36 -9.93 13.33 -0.69
CA ARG A 36 -11.33 13.07 -0.31
C ARG A 36 -11.41 11.96 0.74
N SER A 37 -10.83 10.81 0.45
CA SER A 37 -10.80 9.67 1.38
C SER A 37 -9.73 9.83 2.47
N ARG A 38 -8.76 10.73 2.27
CA ARG A 38 -7.55 10.93 3.08
C ARG A 38 -6.68 9.69 3.19
N ASN A 39 -6.72 8.86 2.17
CA ASN A 39 -5.88 7.66 2.05
C ASN A 39 -4.96 7.77 0.83
N PRO A 40 -3.82 7.05 0.81
CA PRO A 40 -3.13 6.80 -0.45
C PRO A 40 -4.08 6.09 -1.42
N ARG A 41 -4.11 6.52 -2.68
CA ARG A 41 -4.76 5.76 -3.77
C ARG A 41 -3.96 4.50 -4.06
N TRP A 42 -2.64 4.67 -4.08
CA TRP A 42 -1.66 3.60 -4.25
C TRP A 42 -0.31 4.04 -3.70
N VAL A 43 0.51 3.07 -3.41
CA VAL A 43 1.94 3.22 -3.11
C VAL A 43 2.70 2.25 -3.99
N GLN A 44 3.77 2.73 -4.64
CA GLN A 44 4.67 1.91 -5.44
C GLN A 44 6.07 1.85 -4.84
N GLU A 45 6.61 0.65 -4.78
CA GLU A 45 7.93 0.33 -4.26
C GLU A 45 8.77 -0.38 -5.32
N HIS A 46 10.07 -0.16 -5.28
CA HIS A 46 11.05 -1.00 -5.95
C HIS A 46 11.94 -1.65 -4.90
N LEU A 47 11.83 -2.96 -4.77
CA LEU A 47 12.55 -3.75 -3.77
C LEU A 47 13.66 -4.56 -4.44
N THR A 48 14.84 -4.54 -3.81
CA THR A 48 15.97 -5.36 -4.19
C THR A 48 16.50 -6.11 -2.98
N ARG A 49 17.21 -7.20 -3.20
CA ARG A 49 17.85 -7.97 -2.12
C ARG A 49 18.81 -7.13 -1.25
N ALA A 50 19.43 -6.12 -1.84
CA ALA A 50 20.29 -5.19 -1.11
C ALA A 50 19.47 -4.16 -0.32
N GLY A 51 18.44 -3.57 -0.94
CA GLY A 51 17.61 -2.50 -0.36
C GLY A 51 16.81 -2.91 0.87
N ILE A 52 16.41 -4.19 0.95
CA ILE A 52 15.70 -4.72 2.14
C ILE A 52 16.63 -4.97 3.35
N LYS A 53 17.93 -4.76 3.19
CA LYS A 53 18.95 -4.91 4.24
C LYS A 53 19.57 -3.55 4.53
N GLY A 54 19.97 -3.34 5.78
CA GLY A 54 20.65 -2.09 6.13
C GLY A 54 20.46 -1.72 7.60
N PRO A 55 20.96 -0.53 7.97
CA PRO A 55 20.99 -0.09 9.36
C PRO A 55 19.66 0.48 9.89
N GLY A 56 18.65 0.65 9.05
CA GLY A 56 17.36 1.22 9.48
C GLY A 56 16.74 0.42 10.64
N ASP A 57 16.46 1.11 11.73
CA ASP A 57 15.81 0.54 12.93
C ASP A 57 14.46 1.19 13.18
N ARG A 58 13.41 0.37 13.15
CA ARG A 58 12.03 0.80 13.39
C ARG A 58 11.81 1.41 14.78
N LYS A 59 12.62 1.06 15.78
CA LYS A 59 12.47 1.56 17.15
C LYS A 59 12.62 3.08 17.26
N GLY A 60 13.40 3.69 16.36
CA GLY A 60 13.59 5.13 16.28
C GLY A 60 12.54 5.86 15.44
N SER A 61 11.69 5.15 14.71
CA SER A 61 10.75 5.74 13.76
C SER A 61 9.41 6.09 14.41
N HIS A 62 8.86 7.24 14.04
CA HIS A 62 7.58 7.74 14.56
C HIS A 62 6.64 8.15 13.45
N PHE A 63 5.35 7.84 13.60
CA PHE A 63 4.33 8.33 12.67
C PHE A 63 4.28 9.86 12.66
N ARG A 64 4.19 10.41 11.45
CA ARG A 64 4.16 11.86 11.23
C ARG A 64 3.21 12.24 10.11
N GLU A 65 2.59 13.39 10.26
CA GLU A 65 1.75 13.97 9.23
C GLU A 65 2.59 14.41 8.03
N ASP A 66 2.08 14.19 6.84
CA ASP A 66 2.73 14.69 5.62
C ASP A 66 2.45 16.18 5.45
N ARG A 67 3.38 17.00 5.90
CA ARG A 67 3.28 18.47 5.86
C ARG A 67 3.42 19.06 4.46
N SER A 68 3.73 18.27 3.44
CA SER A 68 3.68 18.71 2.04
C SER A 68 2.26 18.89 1.52
N GLN A 69 1.27 18.33 2.23
CA GLN A 69 -0.15 18.48 1.94
C GLN A 69 -0.75 19.61 2.77
N ASP A 70 -1.79 20.28 2.21
CA ASP A 70 -2.59 21.25 2.94
C ASP A 70 -3.17 20.66 4.23
N SER A 71 -3.14 21.42 5.33
CA SER A 71 -3.59 20.93 6.64
C SER A 71 -5.09 20.58 6.67
N GLY A 72 -5.91 21.20 5.84
CA GLY A 72 -7.33 20.88 5.71
C GLY A 72 -7.61 19.60 4.93
N LEU A 73 -6.65 19.14 4.12
CA LEU A 73 -6.80 18.01 3.21
C LEU A 73 -6.06 16.76 3.67
N ARG A 74 -5.00 16.87 4.48
CA ARG A 74 -4.22 15.73 4.97
C ARG A 74 -4.92 15.02 6.13
N VAL A 75 -4.53 13.76 6.33
CA VAL A 75 -4.87 13.00 7.53
C VAL A 75 -4.01 13.46 8.72
N HIS A 76 -4.57 13.47 9.91
CA HIS A 76 -3.89 13.83 11.15
C HIS A 76 -3.72 12.63 12.07
N LEU A 77 -2.68 12.67 12.92
CA LEU A 77 -2.45 11.63 13.93
C LEU A 77 -3.64 11.49 14.91
N SER A 78 -4.33 12.61 15.17
CA SER A 78 -5.53 12.64 16.02
C SER A 78 -6.69 11.83 15.45
N ASP A 79 -6.80 11.68 14.12
CA ASP A 79 -7.88 10.95 13.47
C ASP A 79 -7.86 9.46 13.81
N TYR A 80 -6.67 8.92 14.07
CA TYR A 80 -6.48 7.52 14.47
C TYR A 80 -6.66 7.26 15.96
N ARG A 81 -6.60 8.31 16.79
CA ARG A 81 -6.62 8.15 18.26
C ARG A 81 -7.96 7.60 18.72
N GLY A 82 -7.94 6.44 19.40
CA GLY A 82 -9.15 5.79 19.90
C GLY A 82 -10.07 5.23 18.82
N SER A 83 -9.65 5.18 17.58
CA SER A 83 -10.46 4.70 16.44
C SER A 83 -10.68 3.18 16.43
N GLY A 84 -9.84 2.42 17.12
CA GLY A 84 -9.85 0.95 17.07
C GLY A 84 -9.10 0.37 15.86
N TYR A 85 -8.60 1.21 14.96
CA TYR A 85 -7.82 0.79 13.80
C TYR A 85 -6.33 1.05 14.00
N ASP A 86 -5.50 0.17 13.44
CA ASP A 86 -4.07 0.37 13.35
C ASP A 86 -3.73 1.38 12.24
N ARG A 87 -2.63 2.09 12.41
CA ARG A 87 -1.97 2.85 11.35
C ARG A 87 -1.18 1.87 10.48
N GLY A 88 -1.86 1.29 9.50
CA GLY A 88 -1.31 0.25 8.64
C GLY A 88 -0.48 0.83 7.50
N HIS A 89 0.73 0.31 7.31
CA HIS A 89 1.62 0.68 6.20
C HIS A 89 1.16 0.06 4.89
N LEU A 90 1.28 0.80 3.78
CA LEU A 90 1.21 0.24 2.43
C LEU A 90 2.60 -0.19 1.93
N ALA A 91 3.61 0.69 2.02
CA ALA A 91 5.02 0.34 1.91
C ALA A 91 5.57 0.00 3.32
N PRO A 92 5.87 -1.26 3.63
CA PRO A 92 6.21 -1.68 4.99
C PRO A 92 7.62 -1.23 5.39
N ALA A 93 7.79 -0.69 6.59
CA ALA A 93 9.08 -0.26 7.12
C ALA A 93 10.17 -1.36 7.06
N GLY A 94 9.76 -2.62 7.21
CA GLY A 94 10.68 -3.78 7.14
C GLY A 94 11.29 -4.04 5.77
N SER A 95 10.78 -3.41 4.70
CA SER A 95 11.32 -3.49 3.34
C SER A 95 12.22 -2.29 3.00
N HIS A 96 12.26 -1.26 3.83
CA HIS A 96 13.00 -0.01 3.62
C HIS A 96 14.05 0.21 4.70
N LYS A 97 15.09 -0.63 4.66
CA LYS A 97 16.16 -0.63 5.67
C LYS A 97 17.47 -0.01 5.19
N GLY A 98 17.52 0.48 3.96
CA GLY A 98 18.73 1.02 3.34
C GLY A 98 19.35 2.17 4.13
N SER A 99 18.54 3.04 4.72
CA SER A 99 18.94 4.06 5.68
C SER A 99 17.87 4.29 6.74
N GLN A 100 18.22 5.02 7.81
CA GLN A 100 17.21 5.41 8.81
C GLN A 100 16.19 6.38 8.23
N GLU A 101 16.63 7.31 7.38
CA GLU A 101 15.74 8.27 6.72
C GLU A 101 14.72 7.57 5.79
N GLU A 102 15.17 6.57 5.02
CA GLU A 102 14.29 5.78 4.15
C GLU A 102 13.22 5.07 4.99
N MET A 103 13.61 4.43 6.09
CA MET A 103 12.69 3.80 7.01
C MET A 103 11.73 4.81 7.64
N ASP A 104 12.23 5.94 8.14
CA ASP A 104 11.41 6.98 8.78
C ASP A 104 10.38 7.56 7.82
N GLU A 105 10.70 7.66 6.53
CA GLU A 105 9.77 8.12 5.51
C GLU A 105 8.55 7.20 5.36
N THR A 106 8.69 5.90 5.63
CA THR A 106 7.54 4.97 5.58
C THR A 106 6.47 5.28 6.65
N PHE A 107 6.81 6.04 7.70
CA PHE A 107 5.90 6.45 8.76
C PHE A 107 5.13 7.75 8.47
N ASN A 108 5.31 8.35 7.28
CA ASN A 108 4.45 9.44 6.84
C ASN A 108 3.01 8.95 6.65
N LEU A 109 2.02 9.72 7.12
CA LEU A 109 0.61 9.33 7.01
C LEU A 109 0.12 9.24 5.55
N SER A 110 0.86 9.79 4.58
CA SER A 110 0.64 9.56 3.14
C SER A 110 1.00 8.14 2.65
N ASN A 111 1.53 7.28 3.53
CA ASN A 111 1.77 5.85 3.32
C ASN A 111 0.88 4.96 4.21
N ILE A 112 -0.04 5.55 4.96
CA ILE A 112 -0.76 4.89 6.05
C ILE A 112 -2.26 4.88 5.77
N THR A 113 -2.91 3.77 6.10
CA THR A 113 -4.35 3.58 6.00
C THR A 113 -4.91 2.95 7.27
N PRO A 114 -6.21 3.15 7.59
CA PRO A 114 -6.85 2.44 8.68
C PRO A 114 -6.94 0.94 8.37
N GLN A 115 -6.28 0.12 9.17
CA GLN A 115 -6.30 -1.35 9.04
C GLN A 115 -6.80 -1.99 10.32
N VAL A 116 -7.57 -3.08 10.19
CA VAL A 116 -7.90 -3.95 11.32
C VAL A 116 -6.60 -4.49 11.91
N GLY A 117 -6.41 -4.36 13.22
CA GLY A 117 -5.14 -4.70 13.87
C GLY A 117 -4.92 -6.20 13.99
N ALA A 118 -5.58 -6.82 14.97
CA ALA A 118 -5.45 -8.25 15.23
C ALA A 118 -6.11 -9.08 14.11
N GLY A 119 -5.43 -10.11 13.67
CA GLY A 119 -5.88 -11.01 12.61
C GLY A 119 -5.65 -10.48 11.18
N PHE A 120 -5.35 -9.18 11.00
CA PHE A 120 -5.05 -8.61 9.69
C PHE A 120 -3.70 -7.89 9.68
N ASN A 121 -3.59 -6.60 10.05
CA ASN A 121 -2.37 -5.81 9.93
C ASN A 121 -1.16 -6.46 10.63
N ARG A 122 -1.35 -6.94 11.88
CA ARG A 122 -0.28 -7.53 12.69
C ARG A 122 -0.01 -9.01 12.38
N ASP A 123 -0.88 -9.64 11.61
CA ASP A 123 -0.85 -11.08 11.36
C ASP A 123 -0.83 -11.38 9.86
N TYR A 124 -1.99 -11.45 9.20
CA TYR A 124 -2.09 -11.97 7.84
C TYR A 124 -1.49 -11.00 6.79
N TRP A 125 -1.68 -9.68 6.95
CA TRP A 125 -1.06 -8.68 6.08
C TRP A 125 0.46 -8.70 6.21
N ALA A 126 0.99 -8.79 7.43
CA ALA A 126 2.42 -8.96 7.68
C ALA A 126 3.00 -10.24 7.04
N ARG A 127 2.21 -11.33 6.96
CA ARG A 127 2.59 -12.55 6.25
C ARG A 127 2.72 -12.31 4.74
N LEU A 128 1.79 -11.55 4.12
CA LEU A 128 1.89 -11.18 2.71
C LEU A 128 3.12 -10.29 2.46
N GLU A 129 3.40 -9.34 3.35
CA GLU A 129 4.60 -8.49 3.28
C GLU A 129 5.90 -9.32 3.38
N ALA A 130 5.92 -10.32 4.25
CA ALA A 130 7.05 -11.26 4.36
C ALA A 130 7.24 -12.07 3.08
N PHE A 131 6.16 -12.58 2.48
CA PHE A 131 6.19 -13.27 1.19
C PHE A 131 6.78 -12.36 0.09
N VAL A 132 6.32 -11.11 -0.03
CA VAL A 132 6.83 -10.14 -1.00
C VAL A 132 8.32 -9.89 -0.80
N LYS A 133 8.75 -9.70 0.46
CA LYS A 133 10.16 -9.53 0.79
C LYS A 133 10.99 -10.77 0.42
N ASP A 134 10.46 -11.98 0.65
CA ASP A 134 11.16 -13.21 0.30
C ASP A 134 11.32 -13.39 -1.22
N THR A 135 10.43 -12.84 -2.04
CA THR A 135 10.55 -12.83 -3.50
C THR A 135 11.86 -12.18 -3.97
N THR A 136 12.42 -11.22 -3.23
CA THR A 136 13.71 -10.59 -3.55
C THR A 136 14.91 -11.52 -3.41
N ARG A 137 14.72 -12.75 -2.91
CA ARG A 137 15.77 -13.77 -2.86
C ARG A 137 15.97 -14.46 -4.21
N GLU A 138 14.92 -14.54 -5.02
CA GLU A 138 14.88 -15.23 -6.31
C GLU A 138 14.84 -14.25 -7.49
N ALA A 139 14.32 -13.04 -7.25
CA ALA A 139 14.27 -11.97 -8.23
C ALA A 139 15.26 -10.86 -7.88
N GLU A 140 15.91 -10.29 -8.89
CA GLU A 140 16.83 -9.16 -8.70
C GLU A 140 16.06 -7.88 -8.39
N ASP A 141 14.96 -7.67 -9.09
CA ASP A 141 14.09 -6.50 -8.99
C ASP A 141 12.65 -6.94 -8.75
N VAL A 142 12.01 -6.40 -7.72
CA VAL A 142 10.61 -6.62 -7.38
C VAL A 142 9.90 -5.27 -7.29
N TYR A 143 8.88 -5.09 -8.10
CA TYR A 143 8.04 -3.89 -8.11
C TYR A 143 6.72 -4.23 -7.44
N VAL A 144 6.31 -3.40 -6.49
CA VAL A 144 5.12 -3.64 -5.68
C VAL A 144 4.20 -2.45 -5.75
N THR A 145 2.95 -2.67 -6.10
CA THR A 145 1.90 -1.66 -6.00
C THR A 145 0.90 -2.09 -4.95
N THR A 146 0.70 -1.26 -3.95
CA THR A 146 -0.23 -1.52 -2.84
C THR A 146 -1.24 -0.41 -2.74
N GLY A 147 -2.50 -0.74 -2.53
CA GLY A 147 -3.54 0.28 -2.33
C GLY A 147 -4.79 -0.23 -1.64
N PRO A 148 -5.64 0.70 -1.20
CA PRO A 148 -6.95 0.40 -0.66
C PRO A 148 -7.96 0.11 -1.77
N LEU A 149 -9.00 -0.66 -1.43
CA LEU A 149 -10.21 -0.82 -2.23
C LEU A 149 -11.44 -0.56 -1.36
N TYR A 150 -12.47 -0.03 -2.02
CA TYR A 150 -13.79 0.20 -1.45
C TYR A 150 -14.79 -0.59 -2.28
N LEU A 151 -14.96 -1.87 -1.93
CA LEU A 151 -15.82 -2.76 -2.70
C LEU A 151 -17.27 -2.63 -2.22
N PRO A 152 -18.24 -2.59 -3.17
CA PRO A 152 -19.64 -2.53 -2.81
C PRO A 152 -20.13 -3.85 -2.19
N SER A 153 -21.20 -3.78 -1.42
CA SER A 153 -21.92 -4.93 -0.90
C SER A 153 -23.38 -4.91 -1.37
N PRO A 154 -24.06 -6.07 -1.46
CA PRO A 154 -25.48 -6.09 -1.74
C PRO A 154 -26.28 -5.25 -0.73
N ASP A 155 -27.29 -4.52 -1.21
CA ASP A 155 -28.14 -3.69 -0.35
C ASP A 155 -29.32 -4.45 0.27
N GLY A 156 -29.54 -5.70 -0.15
CA GLY A 156 -30.66 -6.54 0.27
C GLY A 156 -31.95 -6.33 -0.55
N ALA A 157 -31.97 -5.37 -1.47
CA ALA A 157 -33.10 -5.06 -2.34
C ALA A 157 -32.82 -5.36 -3.82
N GLY A 158 -31.76 -6.08 -4.12
CA GLY A 158 -31.31 -6.42 -5.47
C GLY A 158 -30.32 -5.40 -6.08
N GLY A 159 -29.93 -4.39 -5.33
CA GLY A 159 -28.94 -3.39 -5.69
C GLY A 159 -27.62 -3.54 -4.93
N TRP A 160 -26.76 -2.52 -5.07
CA TRP A 160 -25.45 -2.44 -4.45
C TRP A 160 -25.30 -1.15 -3.66
N LYS A 161 -24.59 -1.21 -2.54
CA LYS A 161 -24.26 -0.04 -1.70
C LYS A 161 -22.79 -0.01 -1.34
N MET A 162 -22.26 1.19 -1.20
CA MET A 162 -20.95 1.43 -0.55
C MET A 162 -21.19 1.60 0.94
N ASN A 163 -20.56 0.75 1.75
CA ASN A 163 -20.70 0.80 3.20
C ASN A 163 -19.35 0.50 3.86
N HIS A 164 -18.75 1.52 4.44
CA HIS A 164 -17.49 1.40 5.19
C HIS A 164 -17.45 2.45 6.30
N PRO A 165 -16.76 2.16 7.42
CA PRO A 165 -16.56 3.11 8.51
C PRO A 165 -15.72 4.31 8.09
N VAL A 166 -15.74 5.36 8.91
CA VAL A 166 -14.86 6.53 8.79
C VAL A 166 -14.25 6.86 10.15
N LEU A 167 -13.03 7.41 10.14
CA LEU A 167 -12.35 7.94 11.31
C LEU A 167 -12.41 9.46 11.34
N GLY A 168 -12.08 10.04 12.49
CA GLY A 168 -12.05 11.49 12.66
C GLY A 168 -13.44 12.07 12.95
N SER A 169 -13.61 13.36 12.64
CA SER A 169 -14.86 14.10 12.85
C SER A 169 -15.17 15.01 11.66
N PRO A 170 -16.45 15.14 11.27
CA PRO A 170 -16.82 16.04 10.18
C PRO A 170 -16.27 17.47 10.41
N PRO A 171 -15.86 18.16 9.34
CA PRO A 171 -15.90 17.75 7.93
C PRO A 171 -14.69 16.89 7.49
N ARG A 172 -13.77 16.54 8.39
CA ARG A 172 -12.55 15.78 8.09
C ARG A 172 -12.73 14.31 8.48
N LEU A 173 -13.03 13.49 7.50
CA LEU A 173 -13.20 12.05 7.70
C LEU A 173 -12.14 11.29 6.91
N VAL A 174 -11.60 10.23 7.51
CA VAL A 174 -10.70 9.27 6.87
C VAL A 174 -11.51 8.00 6.59
N GLU A 175 -11.65 7.62 5.35
CA GLU A 175 -12.41 6.43 4.98
C GLU A 175 -11.64 5.16 5.37
N VAL A 176 -12.34 4.16 5.91
CA VAL A 176 -11.76 2.85 6.22
C VAL A 176 -11.94 1.94 5.02
N PRO A 177 -10.86 1.50 4.35
CA PRO A 177 -10.98 0.61 3.20
C PRO A 177 -11.65 -0.72 3.57
N THR A 178 -12.46 -1.25 2.65
CA THR A 178 -13.06 -2.59 2.80
C THR A 178 -12.06 -3.70 2.53
N HIS A 179 -11.11 -3.45 1.61
CA HIS A 179 -10.09 -4.38 1.17
C HIS A 179 -8.77 -3.65 0.91
N PHE A 180 -7.70 -4.42 0.79
CA PHE A 180 -6.41 -3.95 0.29
C PHE A 180 -5.94 -4.86 -0.84
N TYR A 181 -5.28 -4.26 -1.81
CA TYR A 181 -4.62 -5.02 -2.86
C TYR A 181 -3.10 -4.88 -2.78
N LYS A 182 -2.41 -5.88 -3.32
CA LYS A 182 -0.97 -5.85 -3.55
C LYS A 182 -0.67 -6.55 -4.87
N VAL A 183 -0.12 -5.80 -5.82
CA VAL A 183 0.41 -6.32 -7.09
C VAL A 183 1.91 -6.45 -6.96
N VAL A 184 2.44 -7.62 -7.26
CA VAL A 184 3.87 -7.93 -7.17
C VAL A 184 4.35 -8.33 -8.56
N LEU A 185 5.26 -7.54 -9.15
CA LEU A 185 5.94 -7.85 -10.39
C LEU A 185 7.40 -8.15 -10.08
N ALA A 186 7.83 -9.36 -10.37
CA ALA A 186 9.19 -9.82 -10.15
C ALA A 186 9.93 -10.03 -11.49
N GLU A 187 11.11 -9.43 -11.63
CA GLU A 187 12.00 -9.71 -12.77
C GLU A 187 12.91 -10.90 -12.42
N VAL A 188 12.70 -12.00 -13.10
CA VAL A 188 13.43 -13.25 -12.87
C VAL A 188 14.21 -13.66 -14.11
N GLN A 189 15.27 -14.45 -13.92
CA GLN A 189 16.02 -15.03 -15.04
C GLN A 189 15.14 -16.01 -15.80
N ALA A 190 15.13 -15.89 -17.14
CA ALA A 190 14.41 -16.82 -17.99
C ALA A 190 15.25 -18.07 -18.27
N PRO A 191 14.64 -19.28 -18.40
CA PRO A 191 15.31 -20.44 -18.93
C PRO A 191 15.89 -20.13 -20.33
N GLY A 192 17.17 -20.30 -20.53
CA GLY A 192 17.86 -19.98 -21.79
C GLY A 192 18.46 -18.57 -21.86
N GLY A 193 18.42 -17.81 -20.79
CA GLY A 193 19.00 -16.46 -20.68
C GLY A 193 17.98 -15.34 -20.87
N GLY A 194 18.38 -14.12 -20.47
CA GLY A 194 17.50 -12.95 -20.47
C GLY A 194 16.63 -12.87 -19.22
N ARG A 195 15.79 -11.84 -19.14
CA ARG A 195 14.86 -11.58 -18.03
C ARG A 195 13.41 -11.71 -18.49
N ARG A 196 12.56 -12.17 -17.60
CA ARG A 196 11.10 -12.16 -17.76
C ARG A 196 10.45 -11.56 -16.53
N ALA A 197 9.31 -10.90 -16.71
CA ALA A 197 8.47 -10.44 -15.63
C ALA A 197 7.44 -11.53 -15.26
N VAL A 198 7.27 -11.74 -13.97
CA VAL A 198 6.20 -12.58 -13.38
C VAL A 198 5.36 -11.68 -12.49
N VAL A 199 4.05 -11.72 -12.64
CA VAL A 199 3.13 -10.87 -11.88
C VAL A 199 2.15 -11.72 -11.07
N GLY A 200 1.88 -11.27 -9.84
CA GLY A 200 0.81 -11.79 -8.99
C GLY A 200 0.03 -10.63 -8.36
N ALA A 201 -1.28 -10.73 -8.35
CA ALA A 201 -2.16 -9.75 -7.74
C ALA A 201 -2.98 -10.39 -6.62
N PHE A 202 -3.02 -9.74 -5.46
CA PHE A 202 -3.70 -10.20 -4.26
C PHE A 202 -4.72 -9.15 -3.82
N VAL A 203 -5.91 -9.61 -3.40
CA VAL A 203 -6.93 -8.77 -2.74
C VAL A 203 -7.35 -9.44 -1.45
N LEU A 204 -7.16 -8.74 -0.33
CA LEU A 204 -7.48 -9.21 1.01
C LEU A 204 -8.53 -8.31 1.66
N PRO A 205 -9.51 -8.89 2.38
CA PRO A 205 -10.46 -8.09 3.16
C PRO A 205 -9.73 -7.40 4.32
N ASN A 206 -10.12 -6.18 4.63
CA ASN A 206 -9.68 -5.46 5.84
C ASN A 206 -10.43 -6.00 7.07
N ALA A 207 -10.20 -7.26 7.39
CA ALA A 207 -10.84 -8.01 8.45
C ALA A 207 -9.91 -9.12 8.93
N PRO A 208 -10.14 -9.69 10.12
CA PRO A 208 -9.37 -10.85 10.57
C PRO A 208 -9.45 -12.01 9.58
N ILE A 209 -8.30 -12.57 9.23
CA ILE A 209 -8.17 -13.73 8.34
C ILE A 209 -7.59 -14.88 9.15
N PRO A 210 -8.18 -16.10 9.12
CA PRO A 210 -7.62 -17.25 9.78
C PRO A 210 -6.18 -17.54 9.34
N HIS A 211 -5.30 -17.81 10.29
CA HIS A 211 -3.86 -18.01 10.01
C HIS A 211 -3.57 -19.16 9.03
N GLY A 212 -4.43 -20.19 9.02
CA GLY A 212 -4.31 -21.35 8.14
C GLY A 212 -4.70 -21.12 6.67
N GLU A 213 -5.32 -19.98 6.34
CA GLU A 213 -5.69 -19.69 4.95
C GLU A 213 -4.46 -19.55 4.07
N PRO A 214 -4.37 -20.22 2.90
CA PRO A 214 -3.26 -20.05 1.99
C PRO A 214 -3.34 -18.70 1.25
N LEU A 215 -2.19 -18.06 1.01
CA LEU A 215 -2.14 -16.80 0.23
C LEU A 215 -2.75 -16.93 -1.17
N SER A 216 -2.66 -18.11 -1.78
CA SER A 216 -3.25 -18.39 -3.09
C SER A 216 -4.76 -18.18 -3.16
N ARG A 217 -5.47 -18.25 -2.03
CA ARG A 217 -6.92 -17.95 -1.96
C ARG A 217 -7.25 -16.51 -2.32
N PHE A 218 -6.30 -15.61 -2.13
CA PHE A 218 -6.46 -14.18 -2.34
C PHE A 218 -5.90 -13.69 -3.68
N LEU A 219 -5.40 -14.62 -4.51
CA LEU A 219 -4.99 -14.31 -5.88
C LEU A 219 -6.20 -13.93 -6.72
N VAL A 220 -6.06 -12.85 -7.46
CA VAL A 220 -7.06 -12.35 -8.40
C VAL A 220 -6.42 -12.12 -9.78
N ARG A 221 -7.25 -12.02 -10.81
CA ARG A 221 -6.78 -11.59 -12.12
C ARG A 221 -6.45 -10.10 -12.07
N LEU A 222 -5.34 -9.73 -12.69
CA LEU A 222 -4.91 -8.33 -12.74
C LEU A 222 -5.98 -7.43 -13.37
N ASP A 223 -6.56 -7.84 -14.50
CA ASP A 223 -7.61 -7.09 -15.21
C ASP A 223 -8.85 -6.80 -14.33
N ASP A 224 -9.22 -7.73 -13.44
CA ASP A 224 -10.35 -7.55 -12.53
C ASP A 224 -10.00 -6.57 -11.42
N LEU A 225 -8.75 -6.62 -10.94
CA LEU A 225 -8.25 -5.66 -9.96
C LEU A 225 -8.17 -4.25 -10.54
N GLU A 226 -7.63 -4.08 -11.76
CA GLU A 226 -7.55 -2.79 -12.46
C GLU A 226 -8.92 -2.14 -12.60
N ARG A 227 -9.94 -2.91 -13.00
CA ARG A 227 -11.34 -2.42 -13.07
C ARG A 227 -11.89 -2.01 -11.71
N ALA A 228 -11.59 -2.79 -10.67
CA ALA A 228 -12.07 -2.48 -9.30
C ALA A 228 -11.36 -1.29 -8.68
N ALA A 229 -10.06 -1.11 -8.97
CA ALA A 229 -9.25 -0.01 -8.47
C ALA A 229 -9.43 1.29 -9.27
N GLY A 230 -9.94 1.21 -10.49
CA GLY A 230 -10.02 2.35 -11.41
C GLY A 230 -8.66 2.77 -11.96
N ALA A 231 -7.76 1.81 -12.20
CA ALA A 231 -6.37 2.02 -12.60
C ALA A 231 -6.04 1.25 -13.88
#